data_78c387315c68aa22555fb27c991aae01
#
_entry.id   78c387315c68aa22555fb27c991aae01
#
_cell.length_a   1.000
_cell.length_b   1.000
_cell.length_c   1.000
_cell.angle_alpha   90.00
_cell.angle_beta   90.00
_cell.angle_gamma   90.00
#
_symmetry.space_group_name_H-M   'P 1'
#
loop_
_entity.id
_entity.type
_entity.pdbx_description
1 polymer ?
#
loop_
_entity_poly.entity_id
_entity_poly.type
_entity_poly.pdbx_seq_one_letter_code
_entity_poly.pdbx_strand_id
1 'polypeptide(L)'
;TGTPSYIPLTAADLEVWVRTSARSYAASGLRRGERIVSTYNAGPFVAGAALAAFDRLGLCHIPVGSGNTERLIAAVELLRPTVVAMTPSYALHLAEWALKRGKDISKSSVRRVMVAGEPGGGEPAMRAKLEAAWGASVTEAMGIGDISVSLWGECEQKAGMHFSGRGFVHFELIDPETAAAKPLEHGAVGELVLTHLVNRSAPLLRFRTRDHVRLSMGPCACGRTSPRVRCIGRTDDMLIVRGVNVFPSALREVVNEFAPAVAGVIVIRPRSPGVRQDPPLPISVELAPGSPTEGLADRIRARVRDKLLVTTEITLAAPGSLPRSEYKAKLIEKV
;
A
#
# COMPACT_ATOMS: atom_id res chain seq x y z
N THR A 1 -12.69 -5.24 -8.06
CA THR A 1 -12.32 -4.63 -9.34
C THR A 1 -12.97 -5.29 -10.56
N GLY A 2 -13.96 -6.15 -10.45
CA GLY A 2 -14.57 -6.79 -11.60
C GLY A 2 -14.89 -8.27 -11.40
N THR A 3 -14.66 -9.08 -12.41
CA THR A 3 -14.93 -10.52 -12.36
C THR A 3 -13.98 -11.22 -11.38
N PRO A 4 -14.49 -12.06 -10.46
CA PRO A 4 -13.64 -12.84 -9.57
C PRO A 4 -12.73 -13.78 -10.35
N SER A 5 -11.46 -13.87 -9.94
CA SER A 5 -10.54 -14.92 -10.40
C SER A 5 -10.40 -15.99 -9.32
N TYR A 6 -10.31 -17.24 -9.74
CA TYR A 6 -10.16 -18.38 -8.85
C TYR A 6 -8.73 -18.91 -8.98
N ILE A 7 -8.05 -19.00 -7.85
CA ILE A 7 -6.67 -19.46 -7.78
C ILE A 7 -6.67 -20.80 -7.04
N PRO A 8 -6.55 -21.92 -7.77
CA PRO A 8 -6.47 -23.23 -7.13
C PRO A 8 -5.13 -23.37 -6.41
N LEU A 9 -5.14 -23.95 -5.23
CA LEU A 9 -3.93 -24.24 -4.45
C LEU A 9 -3.99 -25.69 -3.96
N THR A 10 -2.95 -26.46 -4.22
CA THR A 10 -2.75 -27.73 -3.50
C THR A 10 -2.32 -27.43 -2.05
N ALA A 11 -2.37 -28.43 -1.19
CA ALA A 11 -1.85 -28.28 0.18
C ALA A 11 -0.36 -27.85 0.19
N ALA A 12 0.43 -28.33 -0.77
CA ALA A 12 1.83 -27.93 -0.91
C ALA A 12 1.99 -26.49 -1.36
N ASP A 13 1.13 -26.01 -2.27
CA ASP A 13 1.12 -24.60 -2.72
C ASP A 13 0.71 -23.66 -1.59
N LEU A 14 -0.31 -24.06 -0.82
CA LEU A 14 -0.76 -23.29 0.36
C LEU A 14 0.38 -23.18 1.40
N GLU A 15 1.12 -24.26 1.65
CA GLU A 15 2.28 -24.25 2.55
C GLU A 15 3.36 -23.25 2.08
N VAL A 16 3.60 -23.15 0.78
CA VAL A 16 4.51 -22.15 0.20
C VAL A 16 4.02 -20.75 0.46
N TRP A 17 2.73 -20.47 0.25
CA TRP A 17 2.12 -19.18 0.53
C TRP A 17 2.22 -18.80 2.01
N VAL A 18 1.94 -19.73 2.90
CA VAL A 18 2.07 -19.54 4.35
C VAL A 18 3.52 -19.23 4.74
N ARG A 19 4.48 -19.95 4.19
CA ARG A 19 5.92 -19.75 4.50
C ARG A 19 6.43 -18.39 4.00
N THR A 20 6.11 -18.02 2.78
CA THR A 20 6.52 -16.72 2.21
C THR A 20 5.89 -15.57 2.98
N SER A 21 4.60 -15.67 3.29
CA SER A 21 3.88 -14.65 4.07
C SER A 21 4.43 -14.55 5.51
N ALA A 22 4.71 -15.66 6.16
CA ALA A 22 5.30 -15.66 7.51
C ALA A 22 6.69 -14.98 7.52
N ARG A 23 7.54 -15.23 6.51
CA ARG A 23 8.83 -14.54 6.36
C ARG A 23 8.65 -13.04 6.18
N SER A 24 7.67 -12.62 5.36
CA SER A 24 7.33 -11.22 5.13
C SER A 24 6.86 -10.54 6.42
N TYR A 25 5.95 -11.16 7.15
CA TYR A 25 5.42 -10.61 8.41
C TYR A 25 6.49 -10.56 9.50
N ALA A 26 7.34 -11.59 9.61
CA ALA A 26 8.51 -11.55 10.50
C ALA A 26 9.49 -10.44 10.14
N ALA A 27 9.67 -10.15 8.83
CA ALA A 27 10.47 -9.00 8.39
C ALA A 27 9.81 -7.69 8.84
N SER A 28 8.47 -7.59 8.76
CA SER A 28 7.70 -6.43 9.23
C SER A 28 7.65 -6.30 10.76
N GLY A 29 8.38 -7.14 11.48
CA GLY A 29 8.57 -7.02 12.90
C GLY A 29 7.54 -7.73 13.76
N LEU A 30 6.64 -8.54 13.20
CA LEU A 30 5.69 -9.34 13.96
C LEU A 30 6.42 -10.45 14.73
N ARG A 31 6.03 -10.68 15.98
CA ARG A 31 6.70 -11.61 16.92
C ARG A 31 5.70 -12.57 17.55
N ARG A 32 6.18 -13.78 17.86
CA ARG A 32 5.42 -14.80 18.58
C ARG A 32 4.79 -14.24 19.86
N GLY A 33 3.53 -14.59 20.12
CA GLY A 33 2.79 -14.16 21.30
C GLY A 33 2.08 -12.82 21.19
N GLU A 34 2.33 -12.04 20.13
CA GLU A 34 1.58 -10.81 19.89
C GLU A 34 0.13 -11.10 19.49
N ARG A 35 -0.77 -10.18 19.83
CA ARG A 35 -2.15 -10.17 19.36
C ARG A 35 -2.27 -9.25 18.16
N ILE A 36 -2.81 -9.77 17.06
CA ILE A 36 -3.03 -9.03 15.83
C ILE A 36 -4.50 -8.98 15.45
N VAL A 37 -5.03 -7.78 15.25
CA VAL A 37 -6.33 -7.55 14.59
C VAL A 37 -6.10 -7.35 13.11
N SER A 38 -6.85 -8.05 12.26
CA SER A 38 -6.80 -7.82 10.82
C SER A 38 -8.15 -7.43 10.23
N THR A 39 -8.11 -6.57 9.23
CA THR A 39 -9.26 -6.23 8.39
C THR A 39 -9.36 -7.11 7.15
N TYR A 40 -8.45 -8.05 6.99
CA TYR A 40 -8.50 -9.01 5.88
C TYR A 40 -9.57 -10.05 6.13
N ASN A 41 -10.36 -10.33 5.10
CA ASN A 41 -11.41 -11.33 5.20
C ASN A 41 -10.80 -12.74 5.24
N ALA A 42 -11.29 -13.56 6.20
CA ALA A 42 -10.94 -14.96 6.30
C ALA A 42 -11.70 -15.81 5.25
N GLY A 43 -11.28 -17.06 5.06
CA GLY A 43 -11.92 -18.01 4.14
C GLY A 43 -11.37 -17.97 2.73
N PRO A 44 -12.21 -18.17 1.69
CA PRO A 44 -11.76 -18.34 0.31
C PRO A 44 -11.34 -17.04 -0.40
N PHE A 45 -11.13 -15.97 0.34
CA PHE A 45 -10.59 -14.72 -0.18
C PHE A 45 -9.06 -14.78 -0.21
N VAL A 46 -8.46 -13.99 -1.11
CA VAL A 46 -7.01 -13.99 -1.34
C VAL A 46 -6.19 -13.81 -0.05
N ALA A 47 -6.66 -12.99 0.88
CA ALA A 47 -5.99 -12.79 2.15
C ALA A 47 -6.19 -13.95 3.14
N GLY A 48 -7.22 -14.79 2.95
CA GLY A 48 -7.51 -15.91 3.85
C GLY A 48 -6.35 -16.89 4.00
N ALA A 49 -5.70 -17.22 2.89
CA ALA A 49 -4.50 -18.06 2.90
C ALA A 49 -3.32 -17.45 3.67
N ALA A 50 -3.19 -16.12 3.66
CA ALA A 50 -2.14 -15.43 4.40
C ALA A 50 -2.38 -15.38 5.90
N LEU A 51 -3.64 -15.47 6.34
CA LEU A 51 -3.97 -15.46 7.76
C LEU A 51 -3.37 -16.67 8.49
N ALA A 52 -3.25 -17.82 7.82
CA ALA A 52 -2.54 -18.99 8.36
C ALA A 52 -1.06 -18.71 8.65
N ALA A 53 -0.47 -17.68 8.04
CA ALA A 53 0.89 -17.26 8.35
C ALA A 53 1.00 -16.61 9.75
N PHE A 54 -0.08 -16.02 10.27
CA PHE A 54 -0.12 -15.50 11.63
C PHE A 54 -0.05 -16.65 12.65
N ASP A 55 -0.81 -17.73 12.41
CA ASP A 55 -0.77 -18.92 13.26
C ASP A 55 0.62 -19.57 13.24
N ARG A 56 1.24 -19.65 12.05
CA ARG A 56 2.61 -20.17 11.90
C ARG A 56 3.64 -19.35 12.68
N LEU A 57 3.45 -18.05 12.79
CA LEU A 57 4.29 -17.17 13.61
C LEU A 57 3.98 -17.27 15.10
N GLY A 58 2.92 -17.96 15.47
CA GLY A 58 2.45 -18.06 16.86
C GLY A 58 1.82 -16.76 17.37
N LEU A 59 1.13 -16.02 16.48
CA LEU A 59 0.36 -14.85 16.83
C LEU A 59 -1.05 -15.26 17.28
N CYS A 60 -1.63 -14.51 18.21
CA CYS A 60 -3.06 -14.59 18.50
C CYS A 60 -3.80 -13.69 17.48
N HIS A 61 -4.40 -14.32 16.48
CA HIS A 61 -5.10 -13.59 15.41
C HIS A 61 -6.56 -13.33 15.77
N ILE A 62 -6.99 -12.10 15.59
CA ILE A 62 -8.36 -11.59 15.81
C ILE A 62 -8.92 -11.17 14.45
N PRO A 63 -9.67 -12.03 13.74
CA PRO A 63 -10.20 -11.75 12.43
C PRO A 63 -11.47 -10.91 12.52
N VAL A 64 -11.37 -9.60 12.30
CA VAL A 64 -12.54 -8.70 12.27
C VAL A 64 -13.13 -8.62 10.87
N GLY A 65 -12.28 -8.62 9.84
CA GLY A 65 -12.68 -8.40 8.46
C GLY A 65 -12.88 -6.91 8.11
N SER A 66 -13.14 -6.65 6.83
CA SER A 66 -13.43 -5.31 6.32
C SER A 66 -14.90 -4.92 6.53
N GLY A 67 -15.20 -3.60 6.45
CA GLY A 67 -16.57 -3.07 6.48
C GLY A 67 -17.22 -3.01 7.86
N ASN A 68 -16.45 -3.16 8.95
CA ASN A 68 -17.00 -3.06 10.30
C ASN A 68 -16.08 -2.25 11.24
N THR A 69 -16.05 -0.95 11.01
CA THR A 69 -15.21 0.02 11.72
C THR A 69 -15.47 -0.01 13.25
N GLU A 70 -16.74 -0.07 13.66
CA GLU A 70 -17.09 -0.09 15.09
C GLU A 70 -16.58 -1.35 15.80
N ARG A 71 -16.78 -2.53 15.19
CA ARG A 71 -16.28 -3.81 15.73
C ARG A 71 -14.76 -3.81 15.84
N LEU A 72 -14.06 -3.18 14.88
CA LEU A 72 -12.61 -3.12 14.90
C LEU A 72 -12.11 -2.26 16.06
N ILE A 73 -12.72 -1.11 16.29
CA ILE A 73 -12.41 -0.26 17.45
C ILE A 73 -12.71 -0.98 18.75
N ALA A 74 -13.87 -1.63 18.85
CA ALA A 74 -14.20 -2.44 20.03
C ALA A 74 -13.18 -3.57 20.27
N ALA A 75 -12.71 -4.24 19.22
CA ALA A 75 -11.67 -5.25 19.33
C ALA A 75 -10.33 -4.66 19.82
N VAL A 76 -9.95 -3.46 19.37
CA VAL A 76 -8.75 -2.77 19.84
C VAL A 76 -8.86 -2.43 21.34
N GLU A 77 -10.01 -1.95 21.79
CA GLU A 77 -10.26 -1.58 23.18
C GLU A 77 -10.30 -2.79 24.11
N LEU A 78 -11.10 -3.81 23.75
CA LEU A 78 -11.37 -4.98 24.62
C LEU A 78 -10.23 -6.00 24.60
N LEU A 79 -9.71 -6.32 23.42
CA LEU A 79 -8.74 -7.41 23.25
C LEU A 79 -7.29 -6.92 23.29
N ARG A 80 -7.09 -5.61 23.30
CA ARG A 80 -5.79 -4.93 23.46
C ARG A 80 -4.71 -5.53 22.55
N PRO A 81 -4.90 -5.57 21.22
CA PRO A 81 -3.89 -6.05 20.29
C PRO A 81 -2.65 -5.14 20.30
N THR A 82 -1.48 -5.72 20.04
CA THR A 82 -0.24 -4.96 19.83
C THR A 82 0.00 -4.62 18.38
N VAL A 83 -0.67 -5.34 17.47
CA VAL A 83 -0.55 -5.15 16.01
C VAL A 83 -1.94 -5.02 15.39
N VAL A 84 -2.04 -4.13 14.39
CA VAL A 84 -3.18 -4.10 13.47
C VAL A 84 -2.68 -4.24 12.04
N ALA A 85 -3.45 -4.99 11.19
CA ALA A 85 -3.13 -5.20 9.77
C ALA A 85 -4.30 -4.73 8.90
N MET A 86 -4.05 -3.75 8.02
CA MET A 86 -5.07 -3.12 7.19
C MET A 86 -4.47 -2.38 5.99
N THR A 87 -5.29 -1.72 5.18
CA THR A 87 -4.78 -0.82 4.14
C THR A 87 -4.42 0.56 4.71
N PRO A 88 -3.48 1.30 4.12
CA PRO A 88 -3.10 2.64 4.58
C PRO A 88 -4.28 3.62 4.67
N SER A 89 -5.12 3.66 3.64
CA SER A 89 -6.30 4.56 3.63
C SER A 89 -7.31 4.20 4.71
N TYR A 90 -7.54 2.91 4.95
CA TYR A 90 -8.46 2.49 6.00
C TYR A 90 -7.90 2.75 7.40
N ALA A 91 -6.59 2.60 7.60
CA ALA A 91 -5.94 2.94 8.86
C ALA A 91 -6.13 4.43 9.22
N LEU A 92 -6.01 5.33 8.24
CA LEU A 92 -6.26 6.75 8.42
C LEU A 92 -7.75 7.02 8.70
N HIS A 93 -8.64 6.46 7.86
CA HIS A 93 -10.09 6.59 8.05
C HIS A 93 -10.53 6.13 9.45
N LEU A 94 -10.01 5.01 9.92
CA LEU A 94 -10.35 4.46 11.23
C LEU A 94 -9.93 5.39 12.38
N ALA A 95 -8.75 5.99 12.27
CA ALA A 95 -8.28 6.95 13.26
C ALA A 95 -9.16 8.21 13.29
N GLU A 96 -9.50 8.76 12.12
CA GLU A 96 -10.42 9.89 12.00
C GLU A 96 -11.82 9.56 12.55
N TRP A 97 -12.33 8.36 12.23
CA TRP A 97 -13.63 7.88 12.69
C TRP A 97 -13.69 7.73 14.22
N ALA A 98 -12.64 7.18 14.82
CA ALA A 98 -12.52 7.02 16.26
C ALA A 98 -12.47 8.39 16.97
N LEU A 99 -11.63 9.30 16.47
CA LEU A 99 -11.46 10.64 17.03
C LEU A 99 -12.77 11.43 17.02
N LYS A 100 -13.55 11.37 15.93
CA LYS A 100 -14.88 12.00 15.83
C LYS A 100 -15.88 11.48 16.87
N ARG A 101 -15.63 10.33 17.49
CA ARG A 101 -16.43 9.71 18.55
C ARG A 101 -15.80 9.80 19.93
N GLY A 102 -14.81 10.67 20.08
CA GLY A 102 -14.10 10.89 21.35
C GLY A 102 -13.16 9.76 21.75
N LYS A 103 -12.81 8.88 20.81
CA LYS A 103 -11.90 7.73 21.04
C LYS A 103 -10.52 8.04 20.47
N ASP A 104 -9.54 8.21 21.34
CA ASP A 104 -8.15 8.47 20.96
C ASP A 104 -7.38 7.14 20.88
N ILE A 105 -7.32 6.57 19.66
CA ILE A 105 -6.63 5.30 19.44
C ILE A 105 -5.10 5.41 19.50
N SER A 106 -4.55 6.61 19.48
CA SER A 106 -3.09 6.81 19.67
C SER A 106 -2.61 6.36 21.04
N LYS A 107 -3.54 6.28 22.02
CA LYS A 107 -3.32 5.81 23.39
C LYS A 107 -3.65 4.34 23.58
N SER A 108 -4.00 3.62 22.51
CA SER A 108 -4.33 2.20 22.55
C SER A 108 -3.12 1.32 22.86
N SER A 109 -3.36 0.00 22.97
CA SER A 109 -2.29 -1.00 23.10
C SER A 109 -1.50 -1.24 21.82
N VAL A 110 -1.95 -0.72 20.68
CA VAL A 110 -1.30 -0.91 19.38
C VAL A 110 0.10 -0.29 19.38
N ARG A 111 1.08 -1.07 18.96
CA ARG A 111 2.48 -0.63 18.83
C ARG A 111 2.96 -0.67 17.38
N ARG A 112 2.22 -1.40 16.52
CA ARG A 112 2.55 -1.56 15.11
C ARG A 112 1.28 -1.55 14.26
N VAL A 113 1.32 -0.76 13.20
CA VAL A 113 0.34 -0.78 12.12
C VAL A 113 1.05 -1.37 10.90
N MET A 114 0.71 -2.60 10.52
CA MET A 114 1.19 -3.22 9.30
C MET A 114 0.20 -2.89 8.18
N VAL A 115 0.65 -2.14 7.20
CA VAL A 115 -0.20 -1.74 6.07
C VAL A 115 0.15 -2.49 4.80
N ALA A 116 -0.87 -2.87 4.03
CA ALA A 116 -0.71 -3.57 2.76
C ALA A 116 -1.94 -3.37 1.85
N GLY A 117 -1.81 -3.76 0.57
CA GLY A 117 -2.92 -3.84 -0.38
C GLY A 117 -3.10 -2.62 -1.27
N GLU A 118 -2.47 -1.51 -0.95
CA GLU A 118 -2.39 -0.30 -1.79
C GLU A 118 -1.09 0.47 -1.46
N PRO A 119 -0.59 1.33 -2.37
CA PRO A 119 0.53 2.21 -2.07
C PRO A 119 0.20 3.22 -0.97
N GLY A 120 1.19 3.61 -0.18
CA GLY A 120 1.04 4.65 0.85
C GLY A 120 1.85 4.41 2.11
N GLY A 121 1.99 3.14 2.55
CA GLY A 121 2.79 2.81 3.73
C GLY A 121 4.27 3.19 3.62
N GLY A 122 4.81 3.15 2.41
CA GLY A 122 6.17 3.56 2.09
C GLY A 122 6.34 5.07 1.84
N GLU A 123 5.24 5.82 1.66
CA GLU A 123 5.28 7.27 1.43
C GLU A 123 5.55 8.01 2.75
N PRO A 124 6.61 8.83 2.85
CA PRO A 124 7.00 9.44 4.13
C PRO A 124 5.90 10.26 4.79
N ALA A 125 5.18 11.08 4.03
CA ALA A 125 4.13 11.94 4.56
C ALA A 125 2.90 11.14 5.04
N MET A 126 2.47 10.11 4.29
CA MET A 126 1.38 9.23 4.71
C MET A 126 1.78 8.43 5.96
N ARG A 127 2.98 7.88 5.98
CA ARG A 127 3.52 7.16 7.14
C ARG A 127 3.52 8.02 8.39
N ALA A 128 4.02 9.25 8.30
CA ALA A 128 4.05 10.18 9.44
C ALA A 128 2.65 10.47 9.98
N LYS A 129 1.66 10.67 9.10
CA LYS A 129 0.26 10.83 9.50
C LYS A 129 -0.29 9.60 10.23
N LEU A 130 -0.03 8.41 9.70
CA LEU A 130 -0.47 7.15 10.30
C LEU A 130 0.19 6.91 11.66
N GLU A 131 1.49 7.17 11.77
CA GLU A 131 2.24 7.00 13.01
C GLU A 131 1.74 7.97 14.09
N ALA A 132 1.47 9.22 13.73
CA ALA A 132 0.89 10.20 14.65
C ALA A 132 -0.54 9.79 15.09
N ALA A 133 -1.37 9.36 14.13
CA ALA A 133 -2.77 9.01 14.41
C ALA A 133 -2.93 7.76 15.29
N TRP A 134 -2.02 6.79 15.17
CA TRP A 134 -2.06 5.54 15.91
C TRP A 134 -1.12 5.51 17.14
N GLY A 135 -0.21 6.46 17.29
CA GLY A 135 0.86 6.40 18.30
C GLY A 135 1.75 5.15 18.18
N ALA A 136 1.89 4.63 16.96
CA ALA A 136 2.48 3.32 16.68
C ALA A 136 3.39 3.37 15.44
N SER A 137 4.38 2.47 15.38
CA SER A 137 5.24 2.35 14.20
C SER A 137 4.48 1.75 13.02
N VAL A 138 4.63 2.33 11.83
CA VAL A 138 4.04 1.82 10.58
C VAL A 138 5.07 1.05 9.79
N THR A 139 4.72 -0.16 9.33
CA THR A 139 5.50 -0.97 8.39
C THR A 139 4.64 -1.38 7.22
N GLU A 140 5.25 -1.49 6.04
CA GLU A 140 4.56 -1.84 4.80
C GLU A 140 4.83 -3.30 4.41
N ALA A 141 3.81 -3.96 3.87
CA ALA A 141 3.95 -5.26 3.25
C ALA A 141 3.28 -5.27 1.87
N MET A 142 3.82 -6.04 0.94
CA MET A 142 3.26 -6.17 -0.41
C MET A 142 3.17 -7.63 -0.81
N GLY A 143 2.08 -7.97 -1.44
CA GLY A 143 1.84 -9.27 -2.06
C GLY A 143 1.09 -9.12 -3.36
N ILE A 144 1.08 -10.19 -4.14
CA ILE A 144 0.34 -10.31 -5.39
C ILE A 144 -0.59 -11.49 -5.23
N GLY A 145 -1.90 -11.24 -5.26
CA GLY A 145 -2.91 -12.26 -4.96
C GLY A 145 -2.81 -13.53 -5.81
N ASP A 146 -2.33 -13.41 -7.03
CA ASP A 146 -2.16 -14.54 -7.95
C ASP A 146 -0.86 -15.34 -7.68
N ILE A 147 0.10 -14.77 -6.95
CA ILE A 147 1.43 -15.37 -6.70
C ILE A 147 1.62 -15.80 -5.25
N SER A 148 1.41 -14.87 -4.34
CA SER A 148 1.39 -15.09 -2.89
C SER A 148 0.94 -13.81 -2.20
N VAL A 149 0.21 -13.95 -1.12
CA VAL A 149 -0.47 -12.82 -0.45
C VAL A 149 0.50 -11.83 0.18
N SER A 150 1.67 -12.29 0.63
CA SER A 150 2.72 -11.41 1.13
C SER A 150 4.09 -11.96 0.73
N LEU A 151 4.76 -11.25 -0.16
CA LEU A 151 6.08 -11.58 -0.69
C LEU A 151 7.17 -10.63 -0.24
N TRP A 152 6.77 -9.44 0.19
CA TRP A 152 7.67 -8.34 0.54
C TRP A 152 7.25 -7.76 1.88
N GLY A 153 8.19 -7.59 2.83
CA GLY A 153 7.93 -7.06 4.15
C GLY A 153 8.98 -6.03 4.57
N GLU A 154 8.53 -4.86 5.01
CA GLU A 154 9.41 -3.78 5.43
C GLU A 154 9.86 -3.97 6.88
N CYS A 155 11.16 -3.85 7.13
CA CYS A 155 11.72 -3.90 8.49
C CYS A 155 11.68 -2.52 9.19
N GLU A 156 12.11 -2.49 10.45
CA GLU A 156 12.18 -1.28 11.27
C GLU A 156 13.07 -0.18 10.68
N GLN A 157 13.98 -0.51 9.76
CA GLN A 157 14.83 0.47 9.07
C GLN A 157 14.07 1.29 8.02
N LYS A 158 12.85 0.85 7.64
CA LYS A 158 11.97 1.55 6.68
C LYS A 158 12.64 1.92 5.35
N ALA A 159 13.62 1.10 4.95
CA ALA A 159 14.44 1.28 3.75
C ALA A 159 13.95 0.43 2.56
N GLY A 160 12.65 0.18 2.50
CA GLY A 160 11.99 -0.68 1.51
C GLY A 160 11.67 -2.08 2.05
N MET A 161 10.80 -2.78 1.35
CA MET A 161 10.27 -4.09 1.72
C MET A 161 11.20 -5.21 1.24
N HIS A 162 11.62 -6.07 2.15
CA HIS A 162 12.50 -7.23 1.88
C HIS A 162 11.80 -8.34 1.13
N PHE A 163 12.44 -8.92 0.13
CA PHE A 163 11.95 -10.09 -0.60
C PHE A 163 11.96 -11.35 0.26
N SER A 164 10.81 -11.97 0.40
CA SER A 164 10.57 -13.16 1.22
C SER A 164 10.36 -14.44 0.39
N GLY A 165 10.22 -14.30 -0.93
CA GLY A 165 9.91 -15.40 -1.85
C GLY A 165 11.10 -16.22 -2.33
N ARG A 166 12.32 -16.02 -1.80
CA ARG A 166 13.51 -16.75 -2.25
C ARG A 166 13.33 -18.25 -2.15
N GLY A 167 13.60 -18.96 -3.28
CA GLY A 167 13.42 -20.39 -3.44
C GLY A 167 11.99 -20.81 -3.85
N PHE A 168 11.02 -19.90 -3.86
CA PHE A 168 9.63 -20.16 -4.22
C PHE A 168 9.15 -19.34 -5.42
N VAL A 169 9.66 -18.12 -5.53
CA VAL A 169 9.32 -17.18 -6.58
C VAL A 169 10.59 -16.54 -7.11
N HIS A 170 10.71 -16.42 -8.40
CA HIS A 170 11.71 -15.59 -9.09
C HIS A 170 11.09 -14.26 -9.46
N PHE A 171 11.84 -13.16 -9.34
CA PHE A 171 11.39 -11.85 -9.76
C PHE A 171 12.35 -11.23 -10.78
N GLU A 172 11.77 -10.47 -11.70
CA GLU A 172 12.46 -9.71 -12.73
C GLU A 172 11.92 -8.27 -12.70
N LEU A 173 12.68 -7.34 -13.26
CA LEU A 173 12.18 -6.02 -13.63
C LEU A 173 12.15 -5.91 -15.15
N ILE A 174 11.09 -5.31 -15.68
CA ILE A 174 10.97 -5.01 -17.10
C ILE A 174 10.64 -3.53 -17.32
N ASP A 175 10.93 -3.06 -18.51
CA ASP A 175 10.36 -1.83 -19.01
C ASP A 175 8.88 -2.06 -19.33
N PRO A 176 7.95 -1.23 -18.82
CA PRO A 176 6.51 -1.47 -18.97
C PRO A 176 6.00 -1.33 -20.42
N GLU A 177 6.68 -0.54 -21.26
CA GLU A 177 6.28 -0.27 -22.64
C GLU A 177 6.84 -1.32 -23.59
N THR A 178 8.14 -1.60 -23.50
CA THR A 178 8.83 -2.50 -24.43
C THR A 178 8.85 -3.96 -23.95
N ALA A 179 8.52 -4.22 -22.68
CA ALA A 179 8.69 -5.50 -21.99
C ALA A 179 10.15 -6.01 -21.96
N ALA A 180 11.12 -5.20 -22.29
CA ALA A 180 12.54 -5.54 -22.21
C ALA A 180 12.96 -5.73 -20.75
N ALA A 181 13.77 -6.78 -20.51
CA ALA A 181 14.33 -7.04 -19.20
C ALA A 181 15.29 -5.91 -18.78
N LYS A 182 15.21 -5.52 -17.50
CA LYS A 182 16.10 -4.51 -16.89
C LYS A 182 17.05 -5.20 -15.91
N PRO A 183 18.30 -4.73 -15.80
CA PRO A 183 19.24 -5.24 -14.81
C PRO A 183 18.70 -5.07 -13.38
N LEU A 184 18.94 -6.08 -12.53
CA LEU A 184 18.61 -6.02 -11.12
C LEU A 184 19.74 -5.35 -10.36
N GLU A 185 19.76 -4.03 -10.35
CA GLU A 185 20.79 -3.22 -9.69
C GLU A 185 20.17 -2.20 -8.72
N HIS A 186 21.00 -1.65 -7.85
CA HIS A 186 20.54 -0.65 -6.88
C HIS A 186 20.01 0.60 -7.60
N GLY A 187 18.78 1.01 -7.25
CA GLY A 187 18.11 2.17 -7.85
C GLY A 187 17.33 1.84 -9.11
N ALA A 188 17.45 0.63 -9.69
CA ALA A 188 16.68 0.25 -10.87
C ALA A 188 15.17 0.43 -10.64
N VAL A 189 14.50 0.94 -11.66
CA VAL A 189 13.05 1.18 -11.66
C VAL A 189 12.43 0.45 -12.84
N GLY A 190 11.34 -0.30 -12.59
CA GLY A 190 10.64 -1.04 -13.63
C GLY A 190 9.36 -1.69 -13.12
N GLU A 191 8.63 -2.31 -14.04
CA GLU A 191 7.49 -3.16 -13.69
C GLU A 191 8.00 -4.49 -13.12
N LEU A 192 7.42 -4.90 -12.00
CA LEU A 192 7.75 -6.17 -11.35
C LEU A 192 7.10 -7.33 -12.09
N VAL A 193 7.89 -8.33 -12.43
CA VAL A 193 7.46 -9.58 -13.06
C VAL A 193 7.83 -10.75 -12.15
N LEU A 194 6.91 -11.68 -11.97
CA LEU A 194 7.06 -12.80 -11.05
C LEU A 194 6.86 -14.14 -11.76
N THR A 195 7.67 -15.12 -11.38
CA THR A 195 7.59 -16.51 -11.86
C THR A 195 7.53 -17.46 -10.67
N HIS A 196 6.54 -18.34 -10.64
CA HIS A 196 6.50 -19.44 -9.68
C HIS A 196 7.63 -20.46 -9.96
N LEU A 197 8.35 -20.87 -8.94
CA LEU A 197 9.37 -21.91 -9.05
C LEU A 197 8.88 -23.29 -8.60
N VAL A 198 7.88 -23.34 -7.73
CA VAL A 198 7.45 -24.58 -7.05
C VAL A 198 5.92 -24.77 -7.00
N ASN A 199 5.13 -23.82 -7.50
CA ASN A 199 3.68 -23.98 -7.55
C ASN A 199 3.28 -25.10 -8.52
N ARG A 200 2.33 -25.95 -8.09
CA ARG A 200 1.93 -27.16 -8.82
C ARG A 200 0.56 -27.07 -9.49
N SER A 201 -0.38 -26.33 -8.89
CA SER A 201 -1.75 -26.28 -9.37
C SER A 201 -1.95 -25.31 -10.53
N ALA A 202 -1.42 -24.09 -10.39
CA ALA A 202 -1.54 -23.03 -11.39
C ALA A 202 -0.24 -22.20 -11.44
N PRO A 203 0.86 -22.79 -12.00
CA PRO A 203 2.12 -22.08 -12.09
C PRO A 203 2.02 -20.92 -13.08
N LEU A 204 2.41 -19.72 -12.62
CA LEU A 204 2.49 -18.53 -13.46
C LEU A 204 3.96 -18.28 -13.84
N LEU A 205 4.18 -18.11 -15.14
CA LEU A 205 5.50 -17.82 -15.72
C LEU A 205 5.51 -16.39 -16.22
N ARG A 206 6.49 -15.60 -15.77
CA ARG A 206 6.68 -14.19 -16.13
C ARG A 206 5.39 -13.38 -16.02
N PHE A 207 4.68 -13.55 -14.91
CA PHE A 207 3.45 -12.84 -14.61
C PHE A 207 3.74 -11.35 -14.39
N ARG A 208 3.16 -10.49 -15.21
CA ARG A 208 3.27 -9.04 -15.09
C ARG A 208 2.34 -8.54 -13.99
N THR A 209 2.91 -8.06 -12.89
CA THR A 209 2.12 -7.61 -11.73
C THR A 209 1.44 -6.26 -11.93
N ARG A 210 1.92 -5.48 -12.89
CA ARG A 210 1.62 -4.07 -13.10
C ARG A 210 2.10 -3.15 -11.97
N ASP A 211 2.76 -3.68 -10.97
CA ASP A 211 3.37 -2.84 -9.93
C ASP A 211 4.71 -2.30 -10.44
N HIS A 212 4.84 -0.98 -10.38
CA HIS A 212 6.08 -0.28 -10.71
C HIS A 212 6.87 -0.07 -9.42
N VAL A 213 8.08 -0.58 -9.39
CA VAL A 213 8.88 -0.60 -8.17
C VAL A 213 10.27 0.00 -8.38
N ARG A 214 10.84 0.52 -7.30
CA ARG A 214 12.26 0.86 -7.21
C ARG A 214 12.96 -0.22 -6.40
N LEU A 215 14.04 -0.77 -6.96
CA LEU A 215 14.85 -1.82 -6.34
C LEU A 215 15.97 -1.23 -5.48
N SER A 216 16.19 -1.82 -4.33
CA SER A 216 17.36 -1.55 -3.48
C SER A 216 18.11 -2.85 -3.23
N MET A 217 19.37 -2.88 -3.62
CA MET A 217 20.28 -4.02 -3.46
C MET A 217 21.25 -3.78 -2.30
N GLY A 218 21.88 -4.86 -1.85
CA GLY A 218 22.87 -4.84 -0.78
C GLY A 218 22.30 -5.03 0.63
N PRO A 219 23.16 -5.15 1.63
CA PRO A 219 22.78 -5.41 3.02
C PRO A 219 21.90 -4.28 3.59
N CYS A 220 20.98 -4.65 4.46
CA CYS A 220 20.22 -3.71 5.25
C CYS A 220 20.80 -3.64 6.68
N ALA A 221 20.69 -2.49 7.32
CA ALA A 221 21.11 -2.33 8.72
C ALA A 221 20.36 -3.27 9.69
N CYS A 222 19.22 -3.86 9.28
CA CYS A 222 18.53 -4.90 10.04
C CYS A 222 19.21 -6.29 9.95
N GLY A 223 20.33 -6.44 9.24
CA GLY A 223 21.08 -7.67 9.02
C GLY A 223 20.61 -8.55 7.84
N ARG A 224 19.47 -8.23 7.21
CA ARG A 224 18.99 -8.98 6.04
C ARG A 224 19.74 -8.59 4.77
N THR A 225 20.00 -9.59 3.91
CA THR A 225 20.71 -9.44 2.63
C THR A 225 19.80 -9.54 1.42
N SER A 226 18.50 -9.83 1.63
CA SER A 226 17.56 -9.93 0.51
C SER A 226 17.32 -8.57 -0.15
N PRO A 227 17.11 -8.54 -1.47
CA PRO A 227 16.70 -7.34 -2.18
C PRO A 227 15.45 -6.71 -1.55
N ARG A 228 15.34 -5.40 -1.67
CA ARG A 228 14.19 -4.64 -1.19
C ARG A 228 13.55 -3.88 -2.33
N VAL A 229 12.24 -3.74 -2.27
CA VAL A 229 11.50 -2.89 -3.21
C VAL A 229 10.72 -1.81 -2.46
N ARG A 230 10.50 -0.69 -3.15
CA ARG A 230 9.47 0.29 -2.83
C ARG A 230 8.51 0.36 -3.99
N CYS A 231 7.23 0.10 -3.76
CA CYS A 231 6.21 0.31 -4.77
C CYS A 231 6.00 1.81 -4.97
N ILE A 232 6.12 2.28 -6.21
CA ILE A 232 5.96 3.70 -6.58
C ILE A 232 4.65 3.95 -7.32
N GLY A 233 3.93 2.88 -7.69
CA GLY A 233 2.62 2.96 -8.34
C GLY A 233 2.30 1.71 -9.14
N ARG A 234 1.23 1.78 -9.92
CA ARG A 234 0.83 0.71 -10.85
C ARG A 234 0.86 1.23 -12.27
N THR A 235 1.34 0.39 -13.19
CA THR A 235 1.40 0.73 -14.62
C THR A 235 0.01 0.95 -15.21
N ASP A 236 -1.01 0.22 -14.74
CA ASP A 236 -2.40 0.34 -15.18
C ASP A 236 -3.19 1.52 -14.56
N ASP A 237 -2.66 2.14 -13.52
CA ASP A 237 -3.15 3.40 -12.94
C ASP A 237 -2.30 4.61 -13.40
N MET A 238 -1.21 4.37 -14.12
CA MET A 238 -0.33 5.43 -14.64
C MET A 238 -1.05 6.24 -15.71
N LEU A 239 -0.95 7.56 -15.63
CA LEU A 239 -1.40 8.47 -16.66
C LEU A 239 -0.19 8.99 -17.45
N ILE A 240 -0.40 9.26 -18.74
CA ILE A 240 0.62 9.87 -19.62
C ILE A 240 0.15 11.27 -19.99
N VAL A 241 0.81 12.29 -19.46
CA VAL A 241 0.48 13.70 -19.74
C VAL A 241 1.61 14.31 -20.57
N ARG A 242 1.36 14.57 -21.86
CA ARG A 242 2.38 15.06 -22.82
C ARG A 242 3.68 14.25 -22.81
N GLY A 243 3.58 12.91 -22.78
CA GLY A 243 4.74 12.03 -22.75
C GLY A 243 5.39 11.84 -21.38
N VAL A 244 4.89 12.49 -20.34
CA VAL A 244 5.36 12.30 -18.96
C VAL A 244 4.51 11.23 -18.29
N ASN A 245 5.15 10.19 -17.77
CA ASN A 245 4.49 9.13 -16.99
C ASN A 245 4.22 9.62 -15.56
N VAL A 246 2.96 9.66 -15.18
CA VAL A 246 2.48 10.20 -13.91
C VAL A 246 1.77 9.14 -13.11
N PHE A 247 2.30 8.80 -11.96
CA PHE A 247 1.64 7.92 -11.01
C PHE A 247 0.77 8.74 -10.05
N PRO A 248 -0.50 8.34 -9.82
CA PRO A 248 -1.38 9.01 -8.86
C PRO A 248 -0.79 9.12 -7.45
N SER A 249 -0.04 8.10 -7.03
CA SER A 249 0.68 8.10 -5.76
C SER A 249 1.73 9.22 -5.68
N ALA A 250 2.46 9.48 -6.76
CA ALA A 250 3.46 10.57 -6.80
C ALA A 250 2.79 11.94 -6.70
N LEU A 251 1.63 12.12 -7.33
CA LEU A 251 0.85 13.35 -7.17
C LEU A 251 0.39 13.55 -5.72
N ARG A 252 -0.12 12.50 -5.09
CA ARG A 252 -0.52 12.53 -3.68
C ARG A 252 0.66 12.85 -2.76
N GLU A 253 1.84 12.29 -3.03
CA GLU A 253 3.06 12.56 -2.24
C GLU A 253 3.43 14.05 -2.30
N VAL A 254 3.43 14.66 -3.50
CA VAL A 254 3.70 16.09 -3.66
C VAL A 254 2.65 16.95 -2.95
N VAL A 255 1.37 16.61 -3.08
CA VAL A 255 0.29 17.33 -2.37
C VAL A 255 0.48 17.24 -0.85
N ASN A 256 0.90 16.09 -0.33
CA ASN A 256 1.12 15.88 1.09
C ASN A 256 2.26 16.73 1.70
N GLU A 257 3.15 17.31 0.88
CA GLU A 257 4.16 18.28 1.36
C GLU A 257 3.52 19.56 1.91
N PHE A 258 2.27 19.82 1.57
CA PHE A 258 1.51 20.97 2.05
C PHE A 258 0.74 20.71 3.35
N ALA A 259 1.01 19.59 4.03
CA ALA A 259 0.48 19.39 5.39
C ALA A 259 1.03 20.46 6.34
N PRO A 260 0.25 20.98 7.31
CA PRO A 260 -1.09 20.51 7.69
C PRO A 260 -2.25 21.12 6.88
N ALA A 261 -2.02 21.96 5.88
CA ALA A 261 -3.10 22.63 5.15
C ALA A 261 -3.99 21.67 4.32
N VAL A 262 -3.46 20.50 3.96
CA VAL A 262 -4.18 19.47 3.21
C VAL A 262 -4.42 18.22 4.04
N ALA A 263 -5.59 17.58 3.86
CA ALA A 263 -5.93 16.33 4.54
C ALA A 263 -5.16 15.11 4.00
N GLY A 264 -4.54 15.21 2.81
CA GLY A 264 -3.81 14.13 2.15
C GLY A 264 -4.68 13.21 1.29
N VAL A 265 -5.90 13.62 1.04
CA VAL A 265 -6.83 12.95 0.14
C VAL A 265 -6.90 13.73 -1.16
N ILE A 266 -6.70 13.02 -2.28
CA ILE A 266 -6.83 13.59 -3.62
C ILE A 266 -7.70 12.70 -4.49
N VAL A 267 -8.33 13.30 -5.50
CA VAL A 267 -9.01 12.59 -6.59
C VAL A 267 -8.59 13.22 -7.91
N ILE A 268 -8.04 12.40 -8.79
CA ILE A 268 -7.69 12.79 -10.15
C ILE A 268 -8.90 12.49 -11.03
N ARG A 269 -9.32 13.47 -11.86
CA ARG A 269 -10.45 13.35 -12.78
C ARG A 269 -9.97 13.47 -14.22
N PRO A 270 -9.55 12.35 -14.86
CA PRO A 270 -9.17 12.35 -16.26
C PRO A 270 -10.28 12.96 -17.12
N ARG A 271 -9.91 13.71 -18.17
CA ARG A 271 -10.89 14.33 -19.09
C ARG A 271 -11.31 13.40 -20.23
N SER A 272 -10.52 12.35 -20.46
CA SER A 272 -10.77 11.36 -21.51
C SER A 272 -10.52 9.95 -21.01
N PRO A 273 -11.18 8.92 -21.60
CA PRO A 273 -10.86 7.53 -21.30
C PRO A 273 -9.42 7.18 -21.67
N GLY A 274 -8.84 6.22 -20.93
CA GLY A 274 -7.50 5.70 -21.19
C GLY A 274 -6.39 6.45 -20.47
N VAL A 275 -5.16 5.99 -20.71
CA VAL A 275 -3.98 6.45 -19.97
C VAL A 275 -3.43 7.81 -20.45
N ARG A 276 -3.65 8.16 -21.71
CA ARG A 276 -3.17 9.44 -22.29
C ARG A 276 -4.13 10.58 -21.94
N GLN A 277 -3.60 11.62 -21.33
CA GLN A 277 -4.39 12.79 -20.90
C GLN A 277 -3.76 14.07 -21.42
N ASP A 278 -4.63 15.00 -21.82
CA ASP A 278 -4.20 16.35 -22.17
C ASP A 278 -4.11 17.24 -20.90
N PRO A 279 -3.10 18.08 -20.81
CA PRO A 279 -3.00 19.03 -19.72
C PRO A 279 -4.02 20.19 -19.88
N PRO A 280 -4.42 20.83 -18.78
CA PRO A 280 -4.05 20.51 -17.40
C PRO A 280 -4.80 19.29 -16.87
N LEU A 281 -4.09 18.43 -16.12
CA LEU A 281 -4.71 17.28 -15.45
C LEU A 281 -5.52 17.74 -14.24
N PRO A 282 -6.84 17.50 -14.17
CA PRO A 282 -7.68 17.95 -13.06
C PRO A 282 -7.44 17.09 -11.80
N ILE A 283 -7.21 17.78 -10.67
CA ILE A 283 -6.97 17.14 -9.38
C ILE A 283 -7.78 17.89 -8.31
N SER A 284 -8.65 17.18 -7.60
CA SER A 284 -9.28 17.68 -6.39
C SER A 284 -8.40 17.33 -5.18
N VAL A 285 -8.13 18.33 -4.34
CA VAL A 285 -7.30 18.22 -3.14
C VAL A 285 -8.15 18.60 -1.94
N GLU A 286 -8.28 17.69 -0.97
CA GLU A 286 -9.06 17.97 0.23
C GLU A 286 -8.27 18.80 1.24
N LEU A 287 -8.90 19.86 1.71
CA LEU A 287 -8.38 20.73 2.76
C LEU A 287 -8.44 20.04 4.14
N ALA A 288 -7.51 20.35 5.00
CA ALA A 288 -7.67 20.06 6.42
C ALA A 288 -8.61 21.12 7.06
N PRO A 289 -9.33 20.77 8.16
CA PRO A 289 -10.22 21.71 8.84
C PRO A 289 -9.49 22.98 9.27
N GLY A 290 -10.10 24.15 8.98
CA GLY A 290 -9.56 25.45 9.38
C GLY A 290 -8.34 25.94 8.58
N SER A 291 -7.97 25.27 7.51
CA SER A 291 -6.79 25.64 6.72
C SER A 291 -7.04 26.86 5.82
N PRO A 292 -6.05 27.75 5.68
CA PRO A 292 -6.12 28.87 4.75
C PRO A 292 -6.09 28.35 3.31
N THR A 293 -6.93 28.92 2.44
CA THR A 293 -7.05 28.54 1.03
C THR A 293 -6.30 29.47 0.08
N GLU A 294 -5.94 30.67 0.55
CA GLU A 294 -5.33 31.71 -0.28
C GLU A 294 -4.01 31.26 -0.88
N GLY A 295 -3.93 31.29 -2.21
CA GLY A 295 -2.75 30.89 -2.98
C GLY A 295 -2.33 29.43 -2.85
N LEU A 296 -3.07 28.59 -2.08
CA LEU A 296 -2.68 27.19 -1.85
C LEU A 296 -2.74 26.36 -3.14
N ALA A 297 -3.79 26.50 -3.95
CA ALA A 297 -3.92 25.79 -5.22
C ALA A 297 -2.75 26.11 -6.18
N ASP A 298 -2.36 27.38 -6.24
CA ASP A 298 -1.25 27.82 -7.10
C ASP A 298 0.09 27.26 -6.63
N ARG A 299 0.33 27.25 -5.33
CA ARG A 299 1.54 26.67 -4.75
C ARG A 299 1.63 25.17 -5.01
N ILE A 300 0.52 24.45 -4.84
CA ILE A 300 0.45 23.01 -5.16
C ILE A 300 0.73 22.78 -6.64
N ARG A 301 0.09 23.55 -7.53
CA ARG A 301 0.28 23.45 -8.98
C ARG A 301 1.75 23.68 -9.37
N ALA A 302 2.36 24.74 -8.85
CA ALA A 302 3.77 25.04 -9.08
C ALA A 302 4.66 23.88 -8.61
N ARG A 303 4.43 23.36 -7.42
CA ARG A 303 5.22 22.26 -6.84
C ARG A 303 5.09 20.95 -7.63
N VAL A 304 3.88 20.62 -8.10
CA VAL A 304 3.65 19.45 -8.97
C VAL A 304 4.41 19.63 -10.28
N ARG A 305 4.35 20.83 -10.88
CA ARG A 305 5.07 21.12 -12.12
C ARG A 305 6.60 21.01 -11.94
N ASP A 306 7.13 21.51 -10.85
CA ASP A 306 8.57 21.47 -10.57
C ASP A 306 9.07 20.04 -10.36
N LYS A 307 8.33 19.21 -9.61
CA LYS A 307 8.76 17.86 -9.26
C LYS A 307 8.42 16.79 -10.29
N LEU A 308 7.25 16.91 -10.91
CA LEU A 308 6.71 15.86 -11.78
C LEU A 308 6.61 16.29 -13.24
N LEU A 309 6.93 17.54 -13.57
CA LEU A 309 6.87 18.12 -14.92
C LEU A 309 5.48 18.07 -15.55
N VAL A 310 4.43 18.03 -14.72
CA VAL A 310 3.03 17.91 -15.15
C VAL A 310 2.28 19.18 -14.84
N THR A 311 1.54 19.69 -15.85
CA THR A 311 0.60 20.80 -15.67
C THR A 311 -0.71 20.26 -15.13
N THR A 312 -1.15 20.78 -13.97
CA THR A 312 -2.36 20.37 -13.29
C THR A 312 -3.34 21.52 -13.08
N GLU A 313 -4.61 21.18 -12.97
CA GLU A 313 -5.67 22.07 -12.51
C GLU A 313 -6.09 21.62 -11.10
N ILE A 314 -5.79 22.45 -10.09
CA ILE A 314 -6.02 22.11 -8.69
C ILE A 314 -7.33 22.72 -8.22
N THR A 315 -8.27 21.89 -7.79
CA THR A 315 -9.51 22.29 -7.12
C THR A 315 -9.43 21.93 -5.64
N LEU A 316 -9.57 22.92 -4.77
CA LEU A 316 -9.61 22.70 -3.33
C LEU A 316 -11.00 22.23 -2.92
N ALA A 317 -11.09 21.07 -2.29
CA ALA A 317 -12.31 20.46 -1.80
C ALA A 317 -12.47 20.68 -0.29
N ALA A 318 -13.70 20.83 0.18
CA ALA A 318 -13.97 21.01 1.60
C ALA A 318 -13.52 19.81 2.45
N PRO A 319 -13.19 20.01 3.73
CA PRO A 319 -12.83 18.91 4.63
C PRO A 319 -13.91 17.81 4.67
N GLY A 320 -13.52 16.56 4.45
CA GLY A 320 -14.40 15.38 4.48
C GLY A 320 -15.29 15.21 3.25
N SER A 321 -15.14 16.03 2.19
CA SER A 321 -16.01 15.97 1.01
C SER A 321 -15.56 14.98 -0.06
N LEU A 322 -14.28 14.60 -0.09
CA LEU A 322 -13.82 13.60 -1.04
C LEU A 322 -14.13 12.17 -0.55
N PRO A 323 -14.35 11.23 -1.49
CA PRO A 323 -14.70 9.85 -1.15
C PRO A 323 -13.66 9.19 -0.24
N ARG A 324 -14.14 8.47 0.79
CA ARG A 324 -13.36 7.57 1.62
C ARG A 324 -13.66 6.13 1.24
N SER A 325 -12.67 5.28 1.33
CA SER A 325 -12.83 3.84 1.10
C SER A 325 -12.54 3.07 2.38
N GLU A 326 -13.41 2.12 2.72
CA GLU A 326 -13.19 1.18 3.80
C GLU A 326 -12.22 0.03 3.43
N TYR A 327 -11.75 0.01 2.19
CA TYR A 327 -10.82 -1.02 1.72
C TYR A 327 -9.59 -0.42 1.02
N LYS A 328 -9.75 0.15 -0.19
CA LYS A 328 -8.65 0.75 -0.98
C LYS A 328 -9.07 2.12 -1.50
N ALA A 329 -8.21 3.11 -1.33
CA ALA A 329 -8.42 4.42 -1.95
C ALA A 329 -8.30 4.32 -3.47
N LYS A 330 -9.28 4.88 -4.18
CA LYS A 330 -9.20 5.10 -5.62
C LYS A 330 -8.77 6.54 -5.84
N LEU A 331 -7.55 6.73 -6.34
CA LEU A 331 -7.01 8.06 -6.61
C LEU A 331 -7.47 8.62 -7.97
N ILE A 332 -7.96 7.75 -8.85
CA ILE A 332 -8.50 8.11 -10.16
C ILE A 332 -10.00 7.80 -10.19
N GLU A 333 -10.79 8.79 -10.53
CA GLU A 333 -12.20 8.63 -10.88
C GLU A 333 -12.27 8.26 -12.37
N LYS A 334 -12.81 7.08 -12.70
CA LYS A 334 -12.90 6.63 -14.10
C LYS A 334 -14.01 7.40 -14.81
N VAL A 335 -13.69 7.92 -15.98
CA VAL A 335 -14.64 8.54 -16.93
C VAL A 335 -15.38 7.46 -17.71
#